data_cfbcf717a91590fe9ae63ccb38c264be
#
_entry.id   cfbcf717a91590fe9ae63ccb38c264be
#
_cell.length_a   1.000
_cell.length_b   1.000
_cell.length_c   1.000
_cell.angle_alpha   90.00
_cell.angle_beta   90.00
_cell.angle_gamma   90.00
#
_symmetry.space_group_name_H-M   'P 1'
#
loop_
_entity.id
_entity.type
_entity.pdbx_description
1 polymer ?
#
loop_
_entity_poly.entity_id
_entity_poly.type
_entity_poly.pdbx_seq_one_letter_code
_entity_poly.pdbx_strand_id
1 'polypeptide(L)'
;MHVPSGREQLQRMARDVDLEIEIIHTESPEAMTKALEKLVSEGAERVAIAGGDGTVQLAVQTLAHSNTALGILSQGTFNNFASALRVPHNLPAALKMLRDSMVQEVDLGKVGGRYFTESAGVGLFADALALYGQGTNKNFFRGLYATARLGLAFQAHEIEIIVDGATHSSRVTLCEVANTYRIAQAVPIAPEADITDGLLDIVILSDITCRELPSYLRALRAQMHLGLPKVSTLRGREIRIESKRPRNAHADDQVVGVTPLTIMVAPKALKVLVDPRL
;
A
#
# COMPACT_ATOMS: atom_id res chain seq x y z
N MET A 1 0.17 -31.67 27.77
CA MET A 1 -0.54 -30.37 27.67
C MET A 1 -0.67 -30.06 26.22
N HIS A 2 -1.88 -30.05 25.64
CA HIS A 2 -2.10 -29.78 24.22
C HIS A 2 -1.94 -28.27 24.03
N VAL A 3 -0.96 -27.85 23.20
CA VAL A 3 -0.81 -26.44 22.79
C VAL A 3 -1.90 -26.19 21.74
N PRO A 4 -2.86 -25.26 21.98
CA PRO A 4 -3.92 -24.99 21.02
C PRO A 4 -3.32 -24.55 19.69
N SER A 5 -3.90 -25.04 18.57
CA SER A 5 -3.54 -24.53 17.25
C SER A 5 -3.86 -23.03 17.14
N GLY A 6 -3.18 -22.29 16.28
CA GLY A 6 -3.47 -20.86 16.09
C GLY A 6 -4.94 -20.59 15.76
N ARG A 7 -5.59 -21.54 15.07
CA ARG A 7 -7.03 -21.52 14.75
C ARG A 7 -7.89 -21.59 16.04
N GLU A 8 -7.61 -22.53 16.94
CA GLU A 8 -8.36 -22.69 18.18
C GLU A 8 -8.18 -21.48 19.10
N GLN A 9 -6.97 -20.91 19.11
CA GLN A 9 -6.67 -19.71 19.87
C GLN A 9 -7.48 -18.52 19.34
N LEU A 10 -7.49 -18.29 18.02
CA LEU A 10 -8.25 -17.22 17.39
C LEU A 10 -9.76 -17.37 17.66
N GLN A 11 -10.29 -18.59 17.54
CA GLN A 11 -11.69 -18.88 17.80
C GLN A 11 -12.10 -18.64 19.25
N ARG A 12 -11.20 -18.96 20.20
CA ARG A 12 -11.41 -18.65 21.62
C ARG A 12 -11.44 -17.15 21.85
N MET A 13 -10.44 -16.42 21.34
CA MET A 13 -10.35 -14.96 21.48
C MET A 13 -11.55 -14.23 20.86
N ALA A 14 -12.09 -14.73 19.74
CA ALA A 14 -13.30 -14.19 19.15
C ALA A 14 -14.52 -14.38 20.06
N ARG A 15 -14.68 -15.57 20.67
CA ARG A 15 -15.75 -15.81 21.66
C ARG A 15 -15.61 -14.93 22.90
N ASP A 16 -14.38 -14.69 23.37
CA ASP A 16 -14.13 -13.83 24.54
C ASP A 16 -14.58 -12.37 24.32
N VAL A 17 -14.81 -11.98 23.07
CA VAL A 17 -15.34 -10.66 22.69
C VAL A 17 -16.73 -10.74 22.05
N ASP A 18 -17.45 -11.85 22.20
CA ASP A 18 -18.80 -12.09 21.63
C ASP A 18 -18.86 -11.92 20.10
N LEU A 19 -17.80 -12.32 19.38
CA LEU A 19 -17.74 -12.33 17.94
C LEU A 19 -17.81 -13.76 17.39
N GLU A 20 -18.88 -14.09 16.67
CA GLU A 20 -19.00 -15.35 15.95
C GLU A 20 -18.22 -15.29 14.65
N ILE A 21 -17.31 -16.25 14.43
CA ILE A 21 -16.50 -16.34 13.22
C ILE A 21 -16.44 -17.78 12.72
N GLU A 22 -16.45 -17.94 11.39
CA GLU A 22 -16.00 -19.14 10.72
C GLU A 22 -14.55 -18.92 10.25
N ILE A 23 -13.65 -19.86 10.53
CA ILE A 23 -12.25 -19.76 10.15
C ILE A 23 -11.97 -20.70 8.98
N ILE A 24 -11.60 -20.11 7.85
CA ILE A 24 -11.14 -20.81 6.66
C ILE A 24 -9.63 -20.73 6.62
N HIS A 25 -8.97 -21.88 6.66
CA HIS A 25 -7.51 -21.95 6.50
C HIS A 25 -7.16 -22.17 5.03
N THR A 26 -6.24 -21.37 4.51
CA THR A 26 -5.76 -21.47 3.14
C THR A 26 -4.24 -21.67 3.13
N GLU A 27 -3.75 -22.62 2.35
CA GLU A 27 -2.33 -23.01 2.33
C GLU A 27 -1.52 -22.28 1.24
N SER A 28 -2.19 -21.57 0.34
CA SER A 28 -1.54 -20.84 -0.75
C SER A 28 -2.32 -19.57 -1.14
N PRO A 29 -1.66 -18.62 -1.82
CA PRO A 29 -2.32 -17.45 -2.40
C PRO A 29 -3.49 -17.82 -3.31
N GLU A 30 -3.34 -18.84 -4.14
CA GLU A 30 -4.38 -19.30 -5.08
C GLU A 30 -5.57 -19.91 -4.33
N ALA A 31 -5.32 -20.67 -3.26
CA ALA A 31 -6.37 -21.21 -2.41
C ALA A 31 -7.15 -20.10 -1.70
N MET A 32 -6.46 -19.05 -1.26
CA MET A 32 -7.08 -17.87 -0.66
C MET A 32 -7.95 -17.13 -1.66
N THR A 33 -7.45 -16.88 -2.88
CA THR A 33 -8.22 -16.21 -3.94
C THR A 33 -9.51 -16.98 -4.23
N LYS A 34 -9.43 -18.31 -4.45
CA LYS A 34 -10.61 -19.15 -4.68
C LYS A 34 -11.61 -19.14 -3.52
N ALA A 35 -11.11 -19.13 -2.28
CA ALA A 35 -11.98 -19.04 -1.10
C ALA A 35 -12.71 -17.70 -1.05
N LEU A 36 -12.02 -16.60 -1.35
CA LEU A 36 -12.61 -15.27 -1.40
C LEU A 36 -13.63 -15.13 -2.54
N GLU A 37 -13.30 -15.60 -3.75
CA GLU A 37 -14.22 -15.60 -4.88
C GLU A 37 -15.51 -16.38 -4.57
N LYS A 38 -15.37 -17.53 -3.90
CA LYS A 38 -16.51 -18.32 -3.44
C LYS A 38 -17.36 -17.53 -2.45
N LEU A 39 -16.76 -16.97 -1.40
CA LEU A 39 -17.47 -16.17 -0.40
C LEU A 39 -18.20 -14.97 -1.00
N VAL A 40 -17.56 -14.27 -1.94
CA VAL A 40 -18.18 -13.16 -2.68
C VAL A 40 -19.37 -13.64 -3.50
N SER A 41 -19.24 -14.79 -4.20
CA SER A 41 -20.33 -15.36 -5.02
C SER A 41 -21.50 -15.87 -4.18
N GLU A 42 -21.25 -16.30 -2.95
CA GLU A 42 -22.25 -16.74 -1.96
C GLU A 42 -22.90 -15.56 -1.21
N GLY A 43 -22.45 -14.31 -1.49
CA GLY A 43 -23.00 -13.10 -0.90
C GLY A 43 -22.54 -12.83 0.53
N ALA A 44 -21.35 -13.28 0.91
CA ALA A 44 -20.78 -12.96 2.23
C ALA A 44 -20.68 -11.44 2.41
N GLU A 45 -21.29 -10.91 3.46
CA GLU A 45 -21.29 -9.48 3.73
C GLU A 45 -19.94 -8.99 4.27
N ARG A 46 -19.25 -9.84 5.04
CA ARG A 46 -18.00 -9.51 5.77
C ARG A 46 -17.01 -10.65 5.70
N VAL A 47 -15.76 -10.32 5.41
CA VAL A 47 -14.63 -11.25 5.44
C VAL A 47 -13.49 -10.58 6.17
N ALA A 48 -12.86 -11.26 7.13
CA ALA A 48 -11.68 -10.78 7.80
C ALA A 48 -10.44 -11.58 7.39
N ILE A 49 -9.36 -10.87 7.08
CA ILE A 49 -8.08 -11.46 6.67
C ILE A 49 -7.07 -11.34 7.82
N ALA A 50 -6.55 -12.48 8.26
CA ALA A 50 -5.46 -12.54 9.22
C ALA A 50 -4.12 -12.66 8.46
N GLY A 51 -3.35 -11.56 8.37
CA GLY A 51 -2.10 -11.54 7.61
C GLY A 51 -1.39 -10.19 7.61
N GLY A 52 -0.33 -10.10 6.82
CA GLY A 52 0.39 -8.86 6.55
C GLY A 52 -0.03 -8.22 5.22
N ASP A 53 0.68 -7.16 4.82
CA ASP A 53 0.34 -6.32 3.66
C ASP A 53 0.17 -7.13 2.37
N GLY A 54 1.03 -8.11 2.09
CA GLY A 54 0.89 -8.95 0.90
C GLY A 54 -0.39 -9.81 0.89
N THR A 55 -0.83 -10.30 2.07
CA THR A 55 -2.08 -11.07 2.20
C THR A 55 -3.30 -10.15 2.01
N VAL A 56 -3.24 -8.96 2.61
CA VAL A 56 -4.28 -7.93 2.45
C VAL A 56 -4.37 -7.49 0.99
N GLN A 57 -3.23 -7.26 0.34
CA GLN A 57 -3.16 -6.88 -1.07
C GLN A 57 -3.80 -7.94 -2.00
N LEU A 58 -3.59 -9.23 -1.70
CA LEU A 58 -4.25 -10.31 -2.44
C LEU A 58 -5.78 -10.27 -2.27
N ALA A 59 -6.25 -10.05 -1.03
CA ALA A 59 -7.68 -9.91 -0.77
C ALA A 59 -8.30 -8.72 -1.50
N VAL A 60 -7.60 -7.59 -1.53
CA VAL A 60 -8.04 -6.37 -2.22
C VAL A 60 -8.28 -6.63 -3.72
N GLN A 61 -7.43 -7.41 -4.41
CA GLN A 61 -7.65 -7.74 -5.82
C GLN A 61 -9.00 -8.44 -6.06
N THR A 62 -9.42 -9.28 -5.13
CA THR A 62 -10.67 -10.06 -5.25
C THR A 62 -11.90 -9.28 -4.76
N LEU A 63 -11.72 -8.48 -3.71
CA LEU A 63 -12.83 -7.79 -3.04
C LEU A 63 -13.15 -6.42 -3.63
N ALA A 64 -12.24 -5.85 -4.45
CA ALA A 64 -12.49 -4.57 -5.12
C ALA A 64 -13.79 -4.62 -5.93
N HIS A 65 -14.65 -3.60 -5.73
CA HIS A 65 -15.99 -3.46 -6.31
C HIS A 65 -16.98 -4.58 -5.94
N SER A 66 -16.66 -5.43 -4.97
CA SER A 66 -17.63 -6.38 -4.41
C SER A 66 -18.50 -5.73 -3.32
N ASN A 67 -19.55 -6.43 -2.91
CA ASN A 67 -20.35 -6.01 -1.77
C ASN A 67 -19.80 -6.49 -0.43
N THR A 68 -18.78 -7.32 -0.45
CA THR A 68 -18.15 -7.91 0.74
C THR A 68 -17.20 -6.93 1.40
N ALA A 69 -17.40 -6.62 2.66
CA ALA A 69 -16.53 -5.72 3.42
C ALA A 69 -15.33 -6.45 4.00
N LEU A 70 -14.13 -5.88 3.79
CA LEU A 70 -12.85 -6.41 4.28
C LEU A 70 -12.56 -5.95 5.69
N GLY A 71 -12.43 -6.89 6.62
CA GLY A 71 -11.80 -6.69 7.93
C GLY A 71 -10.34 -7.15 7.90
N ILE A 72 -9.50 -6.53 8.72
CA ILE A 72 -8.07 -6.87 8.78
C ILE A 72 -7.68 -7.22 10.22
N LEU A 73 -7.01 -8.36 10.38
CA LEU A 73 -6.33 -8.78 11.60
C LEU A 73 -4.82 -8.75 11.30
N SER A 74 -4.19 -7.66 11.66
CA SER A 74 -2.79 -7.36 11.33
C SER A 74 -1.82 -8.35 11.97
N GLN A 75 -1.10 -9.12 11.16
CA GLN A 75 -0.07 -10.08 11.60
C GLN A 75 1.27 -9.89 10.87
N GLY A 76 1.38 -8.87 10.04
CA GLY A 76 2.62 -8.50 9.34
C GLY A 76 3.52 -7.60 10.17
N THR A 77 4.64 -7.21 9.58
CA THR A 77 5.63 -6.33 10.22
C THR A 77 5.25 -4.86 10.11
N PHE A 78 4.68 -4.42 8.99
CA PHE A 78 4.41 -3.00 8.72
C PHE A 78 2.92 -2.67 8.77
N ASN A 79 2.07 -3.48 8.12
CA ASN A 79 0.60 -3.35 8.12
C ASN A 79 0.16 -1.92 7.77
N ASN A 80 0.73 -1.37 6.69
CA ASN A 80 0.54 0.04 6.31
C ASN A 80 -0.92 0.36 6.00
N PHE A 81 -1.60 -0.49 5.21
CA PHE A 81 -3.00 -0.28 4.88
C PHE A 81 -3.91 -0.42 6.12
N ALA A 82 -3.66 -1.44 6.97
CA ALA A 82 -4.38 -1.57 8.24
C ALA A 82 -4.17 -0.36 9.16
N SER A 83 -2.95 0.19 9.18
CA SER A 83 -2.62 1.41 9.93
C SER A 83 -3.34 2.64 9.38
N ALA A 84 -3.49 2.76 8.04
CA ALA A 84 -4.26 3.83 7.42
C ALA A 84 -5.76 3.76 7.80
N LEU A 85 -6.28 2.53 7.96
CA LEU A 85 -7.64 2.25 8.45
C LEU A 85 -7.75 2.31 9.99
N ARG A 86 -6.67 2.67 10.70
CA ARG A 86 -6.59 2.71 12.16
C ARG A 86 -6.96 1.40 12.86
N VAL A 87 -6.71 0.28 12.20
CA VAL A 87 -6.93 -1.05 12.77
C VAL A 87 -5.96 -1.30 13.93
N PRO A 88 -6.43 -1.73 15.11
CA PRO A 88 -5.55 -2.04 16.23
C PRO A 88 -4.55 -3.14 15.91
N HIS A 89 -3.28 -2.96 16.29
CA HIS A 89 -2.24 -3.98 16.07
C HIS A 89 -2.39 -5.20 16.98
N ASN A 90 -2.98 -5.06 18.17
CA ASN A 90 -3.20 -6.21 19.04
C ASN A 90 -4.48 -6.94 18.65
N LEU A 91 -4.38 -8.26 18.59
CA LEU A 91 -5.46 -9.13 18.09
C LEU A 91 -6.77 -9.02 18.90
N PRO A 92 -6.77 -8.98 20.25
CA PRO A 92 -8.01 -8.79 21.01
C PRO A 92 -8.75 -7.50 20.68
N ALA A 93 -8.01 -6.39 20.57
CA ALA A 93 -8.62 -5.10 20.21
C ALA A 93 -9.12 -5.08 18.77
N ALA A 94 -8.41 -5.72 17.82
CA ALA A 94 -8.84 -5.86 16.45
C ALA A 94 -10.13 -6.70 16.34
N LEU A 95 -10.25 -7.81 17.06
CA LEU A 95 -11.46 -8.62 17.11
C LEU A 95 -12.64 -7.82 17.70
N LYS A 96 -12.41 -7.07 18.77
CA LYS A 96 -13.43 -6.19 19.34
C LYS A 96 -13.86 -5.10 18.36
N MET A 97 -12.90 -4.49 17.66
CA MET A 97 -13.19 -3.54 16.58
C MET A 97 -14.04 -4.20 15.50
N LEU A 98 -13.70 -5.39 15.02
CA LEU A 98 -14.47 -6.10 13.99
C LEU A 98 -15.92 -6.38 14.42
N ARG A 99 -16.14 -6.75 15.70
CA ARG A 99 -17.48 -6.93 16.27
C ARG A 99 -18.31 -5.65 16.16
N ASP A 100 -17.71 -4.52 16.57
CA ASP A 100 -18.39 -3.23 16.71
C ASP A 100 -18.29 -2.38 15.42
N SER A 101 -17.67 -2.91 14.35
CA SER A 101 -17.32 -2.16 13.14
C SER A 101 -18.50 -1.65 12.34
N MET A 102 -18.27 -0.53 11.67
CA MET A 102 -19.09 -0.06 10.56
C MET A 102 -18.39 -0.33 9.21
N VAL A 103 -19.16 -0.35 8.14
CA VAL A 103 -18.65 -0.43 6.78
C VAL A 103 -18.35 0.98 6.28
N GLN A 104 -17.13 1.18 5.78
CA GLN A 104 -16.68 2.40 5.10
C GLN A 104 -16.22 2.05 3.69
N GLU A 105 -16.57 2.86 2.71
CA GLU A 105 -16.02 2.78 1.37
C GLU A 105 -14.72 3.58 1.31
N VAL A 106 -13.67 2.97 0.73
CA VAL A 106 -12.38 3.61 0.54
C VAL A 106 -11.90 3.49 -0.89
N ASP A 107 -11.05 4.41 -1.27
CA ASP A 107 -10.44 4.47 -2.57
C ASP A 107 -9.27 3.49 -2.66
N LEU A 108 -8.97 3.04 -3.87
CA LEU A 108 -7.78 2.28 -4.22
C LEU A 108 -7.07 3.00 -5.36
N GLY A 109 -5.76 2.82 -5.45
CA GLY A 109 -5.09 3.14 -6.68
C GLY A 109 -5.15 1.96 -7.66
N LYS A 110 -5.05 2.24 -8.98
CA LYS A 110 -5.04 1.22 -10.03
C LYS A 110 -3.96 1.51 -11.07
N VAL A 111 -3.19 0.50 -11.43
CA VAL A 111 -2.18 0.56 -12.48
C VAL A 111 -2.12 -0.77 -13.22
N GLY A 112 -2.13 -0.74 -14.56
CA GLY A 112 -2.03 -1.95 -15.39
C GLY A 112 -3.09 -3.02 -15.09
N GLY A 113 -4.30 -2.62 -14.66
CA GLY A 113 -5.38 -3.53 -14.28
C GLY A 113 -5.31 -4.04 -12.84
N ARG A 114 -4.23 -3.75 -12.10
CA ARG A 114 -4.00 -4.13 -10.71
C ARG A 114 -4.35 -3.00 -9.76
N TYR A 115 -5.00 -3.31 -8.65
CA TYR A 115 -5.22 -2.36 -7.55
C TYR A 115 -4.00 -2.32 -6.64
N PHE A 116 -3.75 -1.15 -6.04
CA PHE A 116 -2.77 -0.98 -4.97
C PHE A 116 -3.40 -0.23 -3.79
N THR A 117 -2.89 -0.50 -2.61
CA THR A 117 -3.39 0.07 -1.36
C THR A 117 -2.54 1.23 -0.88
N GLU A 118 -1.22 1.18 -1.10
CA GLU A 118 -0.25 2.13 -0.57
C GLU A 118 0.16 3.17 -1.62
N SER A 119 0.95 2.75 -2.60
CA SER A 119 1.44 3.64 -3.67
C SER A 119 1.83 2.88 -4.94
N ALA A 120 1.97 3.65 -6.01
CA ALA A 120 2.63 3.24 -7.25
C ALA A 120 3.57 4.37 -7.72
N GLY A 121 4.64 4.02 -8.42
CA GLY A 121 5.58 5.05 -8.82
C GLY A 121 6.77 4.55 -9.62
N VAL A 122 7.70 5.48 -9.85
CA VAL A 122 8.94 5.24 -10.63
C VAL A 122 10.14 5.86 -9.93
N GLY A 123 11.33 5.41 -10.30
CA GLY A 123 12.60 5.93 -9.80
C GLY A 123 13.14 5.09 -8.65
N LEU A 124 13.72 5.73 -7.64
CA LEU A 124 14.53 5.10 -6.62
C LEU A 124 13.91 3.84 -5.98
N PHE A 125 12.62 3.91 -5.62
CA PHE A 125 11.93 2.80 -4.98
C PHE A 125 11.68 1.63 -5.95
N ALA A 126 11.18 1.93 -7.15
CA ALA A 126 10.97 0.92 -8.19
C ALA A 126 12.27 0.24 -8.64
N ASP A 127 13.35 1.02 -8.80
CA ASP A 127 14.66 0.49 -9.17
C ASP A 127 15.25 -0.39 -8.05
N ALA A 128 15.05 -0.01 -6.78
CA ALA A 128 15.44 -0.84 -5.65
C ALA A 128 14.68 -2.18 -5.62
N LEU A 129 13.37 -2.17 -5.84
CA LEU A 129 12.57 -3.39 -5.92
C LEU A 129 13.01 -4.29 -7.09
N ALA A 130 13.31 -3.70 -8.25
CA ALA A 130 13.75 -4.46 -9.43
C ALA A 130 15.12 -5.13 -9.21
N LEU A 131 16.03 -4.48 -8.46
CA LEU A 131 17.38 -5.01 -8.20
C LEU A 131 17.40 -6.09 -7.10
N TYR A 132 16.59 -5.96 -6.07
CA TYR A 132 16.66 -6.81 -4.88
C TYR A 132 15.53 -7.84 -4.78
N GLY A 133 14.63 -7.86 -5.75
CA GLY A 133 13.52 -8.79 -5.85
C GLY A 133 12.28 -8.31 -5.10
N GLN A 134 11.18 -8.99 -5.41
CA GLN A 134 9.85 -8.74 -4.86
C GLN A 134 9.64 -9.57 -3.60
N GLY A 135 8.85 -9.04 -2.65
CA GLY A 135 8.36 -9.81 -1.50
C GLY A 135 9.19 -9.67 -0.22
N THR A 136 9.04 -10.62 0.68
CA THR A 136 9.37 -10.63 2.11
C THR A 136 10.83 -10.35 2.50
N ASN A 137 11.67 -9.82 1.61
CA ASN A 137 13.08 -9.64 1.92
C ASN A 137 13.27 -8.46 2.88
N LYS A 138 13.44 -8.77 4.15
CA LYS A 138 13.71 -7.85 5.28
C LYS A 138 14.95 -6.95 5.07
N ASN A 139 15.56 -6.98 3.90
CA ASN A 139 16.79 -6.29 3.53
C ASN A 139 16.58 -5.11 2.56
N PHE A 140 15.35 -4.65 2.35
CA PHE A 140 15.07 -3.51 1.46
C PHE A 140 16.00 -2.31 1.73
N PHE A 141 16.18 -1.90 2.99
CA PHE A 141 17.10 -0.81 3.32
C PHE A 141 18.58 -1.15 3.06
N ARG A 142 18.98 -2.42 3.18
CA ARG A 142 20.32 -2.84 2.75
C ARG A 142 20.46 -2.72 1.23
N GLY A 143 19.39 -3.07 0.51
CA GLY A 143 19.31 -2.90 -0.92
C GLY A 143 19.38 -1.44 -1.34
N LEU A 144 18.53 -0.60 -0.77
CA LEU A 144 18.53 0.84 -1.00
C LEU A 144 19.89 1.47 -0.63
N TYR A 145 20.49 1.07 0.49
CA TYR A 145 21.83 1.52 0.89
C TYR A 145 22.92 1.06 -0.10
N ALA A 146 22.88 -0.20 -0.55
CA ALA A 146 23.83 -0.73 -1.53
C ALA A 146 23.67 -0.06 -2.90
N THR A 147 22.42 0.17 -3.35
CA THR A 147 22.10 0.89 -4.59
C THR A 147 22.55 2.36 -4.50
N ALA A 148 22.31 2.99 -3.37
CA ALA A 148 22.81 4.34 -3.08
C ALA A 148 24.33 4.41 -3.13
N ARG A 149 25.02 3.41 -2.57
CA ARG A 149 26.47 3.31 -2.57
C ARG A 149 27.04 3.08 -3.98
N LEU A 150 26.32 2.41 -4.85
CA LEU A 150 26.72 2.18 -6.24
C LEU A 150 26.42 3.37 -7.17
N GLY A 151 25.80 4.44 -6.67
CA GLY A 151 25.48 5.64 -7.46
C GLY A 151 24.38 5.43 -8.52
N LEU A 152 23.84 4.21 -8.66
CA LEU A 152 22.85 3.87 -9.67
C LEU A 152 21.45 4.35 -9.30
N ALA A 153 21.13 4.36 -8.00
CA ALA A 153 19.82 4.72 -7.49
C ALA A 153 19.54 6.23 -7.45
N PHE A 154 20.56 7.06 -7.62
CA PHE A 154 20.45 8.51 -7.54
C PHE A 154 20.58 9.21 -8.90
N GLN A 155 20.33 8.50 -9.98
CA GLN A 155 20.23 9.11 -11.27
C GLN A 155 18.83 9.70 -11.45
N ALA A 156 18.77 11.04 -11.47
CA ALA A 156 17.56 11.71 -11.86
C ALA A 156 17.35 11.56 -13.38
N HIS A 157 16.12 11.26 -13.77
CA HIS A 157 15.72 11.04 -15.16
C HIS A 157 14.70 12.08 -15.59
N GLU A 158 14.78 12.50 -16.85
CA GLU A 158 13.73 13.33 -17.47
C GLU A 158 12.45 12.51 -17.55
N ILE A 159 11.44 12.96 -16.83
CA ILE A 159 10.12 12.33 -16.74
C ILE A 159 9.07 13.41 -16.99
N GLU A 160 8.09 13.08 -17.80
CA GLU A 160 6.83 13.82 -17.94
C GLU A 160 5.77 13.17 -17.04
N ILE A 161 5.16 13.96 -16.18
CA ILE A 161 4.08 13.57 -15.31
C ILE A 161 2.86 14.37 -15.72
N ILE A 162 1.85 13.70 -16.25
CA ILE A 162 0.61 14.31 -16.72
C ILE A 162 -0.46 14.00 -15.67
N VAL A 163 -0.97 15.01 -15.00
CA VAL A 163 -1.97 14.91 -13.94
C VAL A 163 -3.26 15.56 -14.41
N ASP A 164 -4.31 14.78 -14.60
CA ASP A 164 -5.62 15.23 -15.08
C ASP A 164 -5.51 16.10 -16.34
N GLY A 165 -4.58 15.74 -17.26
CA GLY A 165 -4.31 16.44 -18.50
C GLY A 165 -3.29 17.60 -18.40
N ALA A 166 -2.85 18.00 -17.22
CA ALA A 166 -1.81 19.01 -17.04
C ALA A 166 -0.42 18.36 -17.01
N THR A 167 0.49 18.84 -17.86
CA THR A 167 1.84 18.28 -18.03
C THR A 167 2.85 19.00 -17.13
N HIS A 168 3.62 18.20 -16.39
CA HIS A 168 4.73 18.63 -15.54
C HIS A 168 6.00 17.86 -15.94
N SER A 169 7.00 18.57 -16.44
CA SER A 169 8.28 17.98 -16.83
C SER A 169 9.34 18.29 -15.79
N SER A 170 10.05 17.28 -15.31
CA SER A 170 11.08 17.43 -14.29
C SER A 170 12.17 16.35 -14.44
N ARG A 171 13.36 16.64 -13.88
CA ARG A 171 14.36 15.62 -13.61
C ARG A 171 14.05 14.96 -12.26
N VAL A 172 13.54 13.76 -12.31
CA VAL A 172 12.94 13.04 -11.17
C VAL A 172 13.90 11.97 -10.66
N THR A 173 14.16 11.97 -9.38
CA THR A 173 14.83 10.86 -8.66
C THR A 173 13.80 9.86 -8.15
N LEU A 174 12.64 10.35 -7.69
CA LEU A 174 11.53 9.57 -7.19
C LEU A 174 10.21 10.27 -7.55
N CYS A 175 9.25 9.53 -8.07
CA CYS A 175 7.87 9.96 -8.20
C CYS A 175 6.99 8.86 -7.60
N GLU A 176 6.33 9.19 -6.51
CA GLU A 176 5.38 8.33 -5.80
C GLU A 176 3.97 8.89 -5.90
N VAL A 177 3.05 8.05 -6.31
CA VAL A 177 1.62 8.32 -6.38
C VAL A 177 0.96 7.51 -5.26
N ALA A 178 0.67 8.17 -4.17
CA ALA A 178 0.24 7.57 -2.92
C ALA A 178 -1.28 7.60 -2.75
N ASN A 179 -1.83 6.49 -2.30
CA ASN A 179 -3.21 6.36 -1.83
C ASN A 179 -3.28 6.49 -0.30
N THR A 180 -2.21 6.11 0.40
CA THR A 180 -2.11 6.21 1.85
C THR A 180 -0.94 7.09 2.27
N TYR A 181 -1.00 7.63 3.49
CA TYR A 181 0.03 8.53 4.00
C TYR A 181 1.39 7.85 4.23
N ARG A 182 1.41 6.53 4.45
CA ARG A 182 2.62 5.72 4.61
C ARG A 182 2.73 4.68 3.52
N ILE A 183 3.96 4.42 3.10
CA ILE A 183 4.28 3.40 2.11
C ILE A 183 5.42 2.52 2.61
N ALA A 184 5.61 1.36 2.00
CA ALA A 184 6.70 0.44 2.26
C ALA A 184 6.85 0.13 3.77
N GLN A 185 8.00 0.41 4.34
CA GLN A 185 8.30 0.14 5.76
C GLN A 185 7.85 1.32 6.65
N ALA A 186 6.58 1.71 6.56
CA ALA A 186 5.99 2.81 7.32
C ALA A 186 6.63 4.19 7.03
N VAL A 187 7.11 4.40 5.80
CA VAL A 187 7.67 5.68 5.34
C VAL A 187 6.55 6.68 5.11
N PRO A 188 6.50 7.81 5.83
CA PRO A 188 5.41 8.80 5.73
C PRO A 188 5.62 9.71 4.51
N ILE A 189 5.44 9.17 3.29
CA ILE A 189 5.74 9.88 2.05
C ILE A 189 4.71 10.96 1.71
N ALA A 190 3.42 10.71 1.97
CA ALA A 190 2.31 11.59 1.67
C ALA A 190 1.45 11.85 2.92
N PRO A 191 1.90 12.71 3.85
CA PRO A 191 1.23 12.92 5.14
C PRO A 191 -0.22 13.40 5.05
N GLU A 192 -0.62 13.99 3.93
CA GLU A 192 -1.96 14.54 3.68
C GLU A 192 -2.88 13.59 2.90
N ALA A 193 -2.39 12.40 2.51
CA ALA A 193 -3.18 11.45 1.74
C ALA A 193 -4.40 10.95 2.52
N ASP A 194 -5.57 11.02 1.86
CA ASP A 194 -6.86 10.58 2.38
C ASP A 194 -7.48 9.54 1.43
N ILE A 195 -7.68 8.35 1.95
CA ILE A 195 -8.23 7.21 1.18
C ILE A 195 -9.73 7.32 0.87
N THR A 196 -10.35 8.47 1.09
CA THR A 196 -11.80 8.66 0.92
C THR A 196 -12.16 9.87 0.05
N ASP A 197 -11.19 10.65 -0.40
CA ASP A 197 -11.43 11.93 -1.09
C ASP A 197 -11.47 11.82 -2.63
N GLY A 198 -11.25 10.62 -3.16
CA GLY A 198 -11.28 10.36 -4.60
C GLY A 198 -10.07 10.90 -5.36
N LEU A 199 -8.94 11.11 -4.68
CA LEU A 199 -7.69 11.61 -5.25
C LEU A 199 -6.52 10.73 -4.86
N LEU A 200 -5.42 10.86 -5.60
CA LEU A 200 -4.10 10.32 -5.26
C LEU A 200 -3.13 11.46 -5.04
N ASP A 201 -2.27 11.33 -4.03
CA ASP A 201 -1.24 12.30 -3.70
C ASP A 201 0.07 11.95 -4.39
N ILE A 202 0.62 12.90 -5.15
CA ILE A 202 1.83 12.70 -5.93
C ILE A 202 2.97 13.45 -5.25
N VAL A 203 4.01 12.72 -4.85
CA VAL A 203 5.22 13.30 -4.27
C VAL A 203 6.38 13.08 -5.23
N ILE A 204 6.97 14.19 -5.68
CA ILE A 204 8.05 14.22 -6.65
C ILE A 204 9.31 14.71 -5.94
N LEU A 205 10.36 13.91 -6.00
CA LEU A 205 11.68 14.26 -5.53
C LEU A 205 12.60 14.48 -6.71
N SER A 206 12.96 15.75 -6.96
CA SER A 206 13.69 16.18 -8.13
C SER A 206 15.19 16.25 -7.88
N ASP A 207 15.97 15.58 -8.73
CA ASP A 207 17.43 15.73 -8.89
C ASP A 207 18.22 15.89 -7.58
N ILE A 208 17.96 15.00 -6.61
CA ILE A 208 18.77 14.97 -5.38
C ILE A 208 20.09 14.26 -5.62
N THR A 209 21.10 14.67 -4.87
CA THR A 209 22.44 14.06 -4.86
C THR A 209 22.60 13.14 -3.65
N CYS A 210 23.57 12.20 -3.73
CA CYS A 210 23.93 11.35 -2.58
C CYS A 210 24.30 12.15 -1.31
N ARG A 211 24.82 13.37 -1.47
CA ARG A 211 25.18 14.25 -0.34
C ARG A 211 23.97 14.83 0.36
N GLU A 212 22.88 15.06 -0.38
CA GLU A 212 21.62 15.61 0.16
C GLU A 212 20.77 14.52 0.82
N LEU A 213 20.91 13.26 0.43
CA LEU A 213 20.08 12.14 0.90
C LEU A 213 19.93 12.07 2.43
N PRO A 214 21.00 12.21 3.26
CA PRO A 214 20.84 12.14 4.72
C PRO A 214 19.90 13.21 5.28
N SER A 215 19.92 14.43 4.70
CA SER A 215 19.03 15.52 5.11
C SER A 215 17.59 15.26 4.72
N TYR A 216 17.36 14.71 3.52
CA TYR A 216 16.02 14.35 3.05
C TYR A 216 15.44 13.18 3.85
N LEU A 217 16.22 12.16 4.18
CA LEU A 217 15.79 11.06 5.05
C LEU A 217 15.44 11.52 6.47
N ARG A 218 16.20 12.49 7.01
CA ARG A 218 15.87 13.08 8.31
C ARG A 218 14.57 13.86 8.24
N ALA A 219 14.39 14.70 7.23
CA ALA A 219 13.16 15.46 7.03
C ALA A 219 11.94 14.55 6.79
N LEU A 220 12.12 13.47 6.04
CA LEU A 220 11.08 12.45 5.80
C LEU A 220 10.63 11.80 7.11
N ARG A 221 11.55 11.39 7.98
CA ARG A 221 11.23 10.83 9.30
C ARG A 221 10.52 11.84 10.22
N ALA A 222 10.89 13.12 10.09
CA ALA A 222 10.25 14.22 10.82
C ALA A 222 8.94 14.71 10.17
N GLN A 223 8.53 14.12 9.05
CA GLN A 223 7.37 14.55 8.24
C GLN A 223 7.45 16.01 7.76
N MET A 224 8.66 16.51 7.58
CA MET A 224 8.96 17.87 7.12
C MET A 224 9.51 17.91 5.69
N HIS A 225 9.55 16.77 4.99
CA HIS A 225 10.17 16.65 3.66
C HIS A 225 9.43 17.44 2.58
N LEU A 226 8.11 17.63 2.70
CA LEU A 226 7.33 18.39 1.72
C LEU A 226 7.76 19.86 1.62
N GLY A 227 8.38 20.41 2.67
CA GLY A 227 8.94 21.77 2.67
C GLY A 227 10.34 21.90 2.07
N LEU A 228 10.95 20.81 1.57
CA LEU A 228 12.30 20.85 1.02
C LEU A 228 12.31 21.36 -0.44
N PRO A 229 13.36 22.09 -0.87
CA PRO A 229 13.37 22.77 -2.18
C PRO A 229 13.17 21.88 -3.41
N LYS A 230 13.56 20.59 -3.33
CA LYS A 230 13.49 19.65 -4.44
C LYS A 230 12.30 18.68 -4.30
N VAL A 231 11.39 18.94 -3.39
CA VAL A 231 10.15 18.20 -3.23
C VAL A 231 9.00 19.04 -3.76
N SER A 232 8.20 18.46 -4.63
CA SER A 232 6.95 19.05 -5.07
C SER A 232 5.82 18.03 -4.92
N THR A 233 4.62 18.53 -4.69
CA THR A 233 3.42 17.72 -4.52
C THR A 233 2.37 18.15 -5.52
N LEU A 234 1.62 17.16 -6.02
CA LEU A 234 0.45 17.34 -6.86
C LEU A 234 -0.64 16.41 -6.34
N ARG A 235 -1.86 16.61 -6.79
CA ARG A 235 -2.99 15.72 -6.52
C ARG A 235 -3.80 15.55 -7.79
N GLY A 236 -4.31 14.35 -8.02
CA GLY A 236 -5.11 14.09 -9.22
C GLY A 236 -5.77 12.73 -9.22
N ARG A 237 -6.60 12.51 -10.23
CA ARG A 237 -7.34 11.26 -10.43
C ARG A 237 -6.70 10.34 -11.45
N GLU A 238 -6.12 10.92 -12.48
CA GLU A 238 -5.41 10.21 -13.53
C GLU A 238 -4.01 10.77 -13.66
N ILE A 239 -3.02 9.91 -13.48
CA ILE A 239 -1.61 10.26 -13.52
C ILE A 239 -0.93 9.40 -14.58
N ARG A 240 -0.44 10.03 -15.63
CA ARG A 240 0.36 9.36 -16.66
C ARG A 240 1.82 9.76 -16.50
N ILE A 241 2.68 8.74 -16.43
CA ILE A 241 4.13 8.94 -16.28
C ILE A 241 4.82 8.44 -17.54
N GLU A 242 5.54 9.33 -18.20
CA GLU A 242 6.28 9.06 -19.43
C GLU A 242 7.77 9.36 -19.25
N SER A 243 8.60 8.64 -19.99
CA SER A 243 10.05 8.86 -20.02
C SER A 243 10.64 8.46 -21.35
N LYS A 244 11.72 9.14 -21.77
CA LYS A 244 12.42 8.84 -23.03
C LYS A 244 12.98 7.43 -23.10
N ARG A 245 13.39 6.87 -21.95
CA ARG A 245 13.87 5.49 -21.83
C ARG A 245 12.99 4.78 -20.80
N PRO A 246 12.60 3.52 -21.05
CA PRO A 246 11.79 2.76 -20.09
C PRO A 246 12.39 2.78 -18.69
N ARG A 247 11.58 3.05 -17.67
CA ARG A 247 11.95 3.07 -16.24
C ARG A 247 11.08 2.10 -15.50
N ASN A 248 11.66 1.37 -14.56
CA ASN A 248 10.90 0.45 -13.71
C ASN A 248 9.79 1.19 -12.98
N ALA A 249 8.63 0.54 -12.92
CA ALA A 249 7.47 1.01 -12.18
C ALA A 249 7.06 -0.04 -11.15
N HIS A 250 6.59 0.43 -10.00
CA HIS A 250 6.08 -0.43 -8.94
C HIS A 250 4.64 -0.08 -8.56
N ALA A 251 3.97 -1.03 -7.91
CA ALA A 251 2.75 -0.82 -7.15
C ALA A 251 2.85 -1.66 -5.87
N ASP A 252 2.68 -1.00 -4.73
CA ASP A 252 2.99 -1.54 -3.40
C ASP A 252 4.42 -2.14 -3.39
N ASP A 253 4.59 -3.39 -3.03
CA ASP A 253 5.88 -4.08 -2.95
C ASP A 253 6.28 -4.83 -4.24
N GLN A 254 5.61 -4.58 -5.37
CA GLN A 254 5.82 -5.32 -6.61
C GLN A 254 6.21 -4.44 -7.79
N VAL A 255 7.14 -4.92 -8.61
CA VAL A 255 7.41 -4.32 -9.93
C VAL A 255 6.25 -4.71 -10.87
N VAL A 256 5.61 -3.69 -11.46
CA VAL A 256 4.42 -3.86 -12.32
C VAL A 256 4.69 -3.59 -13.80
N GLY A 257 5.92 -3.26 -14.14
CA GLY A 257 6.33 -3.01 -15.53
C GLY A 257 7.29 -1.84 -15.64
N VAL A 258 7.17 -1.11 -16.74
CA VAL A 258 8.00 0.05 -17.05
C VAL A 258 7.16 1.19 -17.63
N THR A 259 7.70 2.42 -17.62
CA THR A 259 7.08 3.56 -18.31
C THR A 259 6.96 3.32 -19.82
N PRO A 260 5.95 3.88 -20.53
CA PRO A 260 4.89 4.72 -19.96
C PRO A 260 3.87 3.91 -19.15
N LEU A 261 3.33 4.53 -18.09
CA LEU A 261 2.26 3.91 -17.29
C LEU A 261 1.18 4.95 -16.95
N THR A 262 -0.03 4.45 -16.76
CA THR A 262 -1.15 5.26 -16.27
C THR A 262 -1.61 4.72 -14.95
N ILE A 263 -1.69 5.59 -13.95
CA ILE A 263 -2.16 5.33 -12.60
C ILE A 263 -3.47 6.10 -12.44
N MET A 264 -4.49 5.45 -11.92
CA MET A 264 -5.80 6.07 -11.70
C MET A 264 -6.28 5.80 -10.27
N VAL A 265 -7.00 6.74 -9.70
CA VAL A 265 -7.81 6.42 -8.52
C VAL A 265 -8.99 5.56 -8.96
N ALA A 266 -9.35 4.60 -8.13
CA ALA A 266 -10.60 3.85 -8.19
C ALA A 266 -11.43 4.26 -6.97
N PRO A 267 -12.31 5.27 -7.10
CA PRO A 267 -13.03 5.82 -5.97
C PRO A 267 -13.99 4.80 -5.38
N LYS A 268 -14.04 4.72 -4.04
CA LYS A 268 -14.95 3.84 -3.30
C LYS A 268 -14.90 2.38 -3.75
N ALA A 269 -13.71 1.95 -4.20
CA ALA A 269 -13.53 0.64 -4.81
C ALA A 269 -13.54 -0.51 -3.80
N LEU A 270 -13.32 -0.24 -2.51
CA LEU A 270 -13.27 -1.27 -1.49
C LEU A 270 -14.14 -0.89 -0.29
N LYS A 271 -14.96 -1.82 0.17
CA LYS A 271 -15.65 -1.73 1.46
C LYS A 271 -14.75 -2.29 2.55
N VAL A 272 -14.54 -1.56 3.62
CA VAL A 272 -13.69 -1.96 4.76
C VAL A 272 -14.44 -1.86 6.07
N LEU A 273 -14.02 -2.68 7.04
CA LEU A 273 -14.55 -2.65 8.41
C LEU A 273 -13.65 -1.75 9.26
N VAL A 274 -14.23 -0.68 9.80
CA VAL A 274 -13.51 0.31 10.62
C VAL A 274 -14.22 0.56 11.95
N ASP A 275 -13.52 1.18 12.88
CA ASP A 275 -14.09 1.60 14.16
C ASP A 275 -15.07 2.77 13.93
N PRO A 276 -16.34 2.67 14.33
CA PRO A 276 -17.33 3.73 14.14
C PRO A 276 -17.03 5.01 14.93
N ARG A 277 -16.04 4.98 15.82
CA ARG A 277 -15.64 6.13 16.66
C ARG A 277 -14.54 7.00 16.05
N LEU A 278 -14.02 6.60 14.89
CA LEU A 278 -12.97 7.26 14.15
C LEU A 278 -13.54 7.99 12.94
#